data_5bcdf064805cf3b5da886cb38e09e646
#
_entry.id   5bcdf064805cf3b5da886cb38e09e646
#
_cell.length_a   1.000
_cell.length_b   1.000
_cell.length_c   1.000
_cell.angle_alpha   90.00
_cell.angle_beta   90.00
_cell.angle_gamma   90.00
#
_symmetry.space_group_name_H-M   'P 1'
#
loop_
_entity.id
_entity.type
_entity.pdbx_description
1 polymer ?
#
loop_
_entity_poly.entity_id
_entity_poly.type
_entity_poly.pdbx_seq_one_letter_code
_entity_poly.pdbx_strand_id
1 'polypeptide(L)'
;VDSVREADSSSFARYEYPSILPLEVQHRMMDITRLVIQQFGFAHGPFNVEFFYDQTGDNVWLLEINPRASQSHADLFHKVHGVSHLSVVVDLASGRKPRPLGRDGKYNVAAHFFTRAFEPGRVSFVPKRDVLDRISRRQGDTRIQVMVQKGDDLSKLGNQDSYSFELANVYIGGRDRIDLLDKYDQVLDGLQFD
;
A
#
# COMPACT_ATOMS: atom_id res chain seq x y z
N VAL A 1 2.72 5.63 -6.29
CA VAL A 1 2.00 4.42 -5.85
C VAL A 1 0.70 4.36 -6.61
N ASP A 2 0.41 3.19 -7.20
CA ASP A 2 -0.84 2.94 -7.92
C ASP A 2 -1.84 2.25 -6.99
N SER A 3 -3.08 2.72 -6.98
CA SER A 3 -4.20 2.08 -6.29
C SER A 3 -4.94 1.21 -7.29
N VAL A 4 -4.91 -0.10 -7.09
CA VAL A 4 -5.49 -1.10 -8.01
C VAL A 4 -6.76 -1.67 -7.40
N ARG A 5 -7.83 -1.74 -8.20
CA ARG A 5 -9.09 -2.44 -7.88
C ARG A 5 -9.23 -3.67 -8.75
N GLU A 6 -9.96 -4.65 -8.27
CA GLU A 6 -10.45 -5.73 -9.12
C GLU A 6 -11.62 -5.23 -9.96
N ALA A 7 -11.90 -5.93 -11.08
CA ALA A 7 -13.06 -5.66 -11.88
C ALA A 7 -14.31 -5.74 -11.00
N ASP A 8 -15.22 -4.79 -11.18
CA ASP A 8 -16.50 -4.71 -10.48
C ASP A 8 -16.43 -4.52 -8.94
N SER A 9 -15.25 -4.15 -8.40
CA SER A 9 -15.08 -3.85 -6.99
C SER A 9 -14.81 -2.37 -6.73
N SER A 10 -15.52 -1.79 -5.75
CA SER A 10 -15.22 -0.45 -5.23
C SER A 10 -14.06 -0.43 -4.25
N SER A 11 -13.74 -1.57 -3.65
CA SER A 11 -12.64 -1.70 -2.69
C SER A 11 -11.29 -1.81 -3.40
N PHE A 12 -10.25 -1.25 -2.80
CA PHE A 12 -8.89 -1.47 -3.29
C PHE A 12 -8.45 -2.92 -3.02
N ALA A 13 -7.92 -3.56 -4.06
CA ALA A 13 -7.30 -4.87 -3.97
C ALA A 13 -5.84 -4.77 -3.51
N ARG A 14 -5.12 -3.74 -3.99
CA ARG A 14 -3.72 -3.51 -3.60
C ARG A 14 -3.23 -2.10 -3.93
N TYR A 15 -2.14 -1.72 -3.30
CA TYR A 15 -1.27 -0.61 -3.68
C TYR A 15 0.01 -1.18 -4.29
N GLU A 16 0.45 -0.65 -5.43
CA GLU A 16 1.68 -1.04 -6.13
C GLU A 16 2.68 0.11 -6.23
N TYR A 17 3.97 -0.20 -6.11
CA TYR A 17 5.06 0.76 -6.28
C TYR A 17 6.25 0.10 -6.98
N PRO A 18 6.98 0.79 -7.89
CA PRO A 18 6.68 2.11 -8.48
C PRO A 18 5.43 2.12 -9.37
N SER A 19 4.93 3.32 -9.65
CA SER A 19 3.81 3.50 -10.58
C SER A 19 4.15 3.03 -12.00
N ILE A 20 3.16 2.45 -12.69
CA ILE A 20 3.25 2.07 -14.11
C ILE A 20 2.80 3.19 -15.07
N LEU A 21 2.25 4.26 -14.52
CA LEU A 21 1.83 5.38 -15.35
C LEU A 21 3.01 5.93 -16.16
N PRO A 22 2.78 6.43 -17.37
CA PRO A 22 3.80 7.11 -18.16
C PRO A 22 4.50 8.21 -17.34
N LEU A 23 5.80 8.36 -17.50
CA LEU A 23 6.59 9.36 -16.77
C LEU A 23 6.05 10.79 -16.95
N GLU A 24 5.52 11.09 -18.13
CA GLU A 24 4.89 12.38 -18.41
C GLU A 24 3.69 12.64 -17.50
N VAL A 25 2.83 11.63 -17.31
CA VAL A 25 1.68 11.72 -16.39
C VAL A 25 2.14 11.91 -14.95
N GLN A 26 3.17 11.14 -14.55
CA GLN A 26 3.76 11.28 -13.21
C GLN A 26 4.35 12.69 -13.01
N HIS A 27 5.01 13.28 -14.01
CA HIS A 27 5.55 14.64 -13.95
C HIS A 27 4.42 15.66 -13.81
N ARG A 28 3.33 15.54 -14.57
CA ARG A 28 2.15 16.43 -14.43
C ARG A 28 1.58 16.37 -13.00
N MET A 29 1.45 15.17 -12.43
CA MET A 29 1.01 15.02 -11.02
C MET A 29 1.97 15.69 -10.04
N MET A 30 3.28 15.55 -10.25
CA MET A 30 4.28 16.22 -9.41
C MET A 30 4.24 17.74 -9.52
N ASP A 31 4.01 18.29 -10.72
CA ASP A 31 3.94 19.73 -10.92
C ASP A 31 2.67 20.33 -10.30
N ILE A 32 1.53 19.65 -10.44
CA ILE A 32 0.29 20.02 -9.73
C ILE A 32 0.54 19.99 -8.22
N THR A 33 1.17 18.94 -7.71
CA THR A 33 1.50 18.81 -6.29
C THR A 33 2.37 19.96 -5.80
N ARG A 34 3.44 20.31 -6.52
CA ARG A 34 4.33 21.40 -6.16
C ARG A 34 3.58 22.73 -6.09
N LEU A 35 2.77 23.03 -7.10
CA LEU A 35 1.98 24.26 -7.16
C LEU A 35 1.04 24.35 -5.96
N VAL A 36 0.28 23.31 -5.67
CA VAL A 36 -0.71 23.31 -4.59
C VAL A 36 -0.05 23.41 -3.22
N ILE A 37 0.99 22.63 -2.96
CA ILE A 37 1.71 22.66 -1.69
C ILE A 37 2.37 24.03 -1.44
N GLN A 38 2.90 24.66 -2.49
CA GLN A 38 3.44 26.02 -2.39
C GLN A 38 2.35 27.06 -2.07
N GLN A 39 1.17 26.96 -2.69
CA GLN A 39 0.05 27.87 -2.42
C GLN A 39 -0.48 27.74 -0.98
N PHE A 40 -0.47 26.54 -0.43
CA PHE A 40 -0.84 26.32 0.98
C PHE A 40 0.25 26.71 1.97
N GLY A 41 1.46 27.06 1.52
CA GLY A 41 2.59 27.36 2.41
C GLY A 41 3.06 26.18 3.25
N PHE A 42 2.79 24.93 2.80
CA PHE A 42 3.17 23.74 3.54
C PHE A 42 4.65 23.43 3.29
N ALA A 43 5.52 23.76 4.26
CA ALA A 43 6.96 23.75 4.06
C ALA A 43 7.70 22.57 4.69
N HIS A 44 7.27 22.07 5.86
CA HIS A 44 8.06 21.14 6.66
C HIS A 44 7.21 20.01 7.24
N GLY A 45 6.81 19.07 6.42
CA GLY A 45 6.05 17.92 6.90
C GLY A 45 5.76 16.91 5.81
N PRO A 46 5.37 15.70 6.17
CA PRO A 46 4.94 14.71 5.21
C PRO A 46 3.54 15.04 4.69
N PHE A 47 3.29 14.72 3.45
CA PHE A 47 1.97 14.78 2.85
C PHE A 47 1.81 13.63 1.85
N ASN A 48 0.57 13.30 1.55
CA ASN A 48 0.16 12.38 0.52
C ASN A 48 -0.88 13.08 -0.36
N VAL A 49 -0.71 12.99 -1.67
CA VAL A 49 -1.65 13.58 -2.64
C VAL A 49 -2.21 12.46 -3.49
N GLU A 50 -3.52 12.43 -3.61
CA GLU A 50 -4.24 11.44 -4.39
C GLU A 50 -4.75 12.05 -5.68
N PHE A 51 -4.53 11.32 -6.78
CA PHE A 51 -4.93 11.71 -8.11
C PHE A 51 -5.77 10.63 -8.77
N PHE A 52 -6.70 11.05 -9.60
CA PHE A 52 -7.33 10.22 -10.60
C PHE A 52 -6.78 10.56 -11.98
N TYR A 53 -6.40 9.54 -12.75
CA TYR A 53 -5.96 9.67 -14.13
C TYR A 53 -6.96 9.01 -15.06
N ASP A 54 -7.61 9.82 -15.89
CA ASP A 54 -8.45 9.36 -16.99
C ASP A 54 -7.58 9.13 -18.22
N GLN A 55 -7.32 7.86 -18.54
CA GLN A 55 -6.51 7.48 -19.70
C GLN A 55 -7.17 7.84 -21.02
N THR A 56 -8.51 7.86 -21.09
CA THR A 56 -9.25 8.12 -22.32
C THR A 56 -9.17 9.59 -22.72
N GLY A 57 -9.35 10.47 -21.74
CA GLY A 57 -9.31 11.91 -21.93
C GLY A 57 -7.93 12.52 -21.66
N ASP A 58 -6.94 11.71 -21.23
CA ASP A 58 -5.62 12.16 -20.79
C ASP A 58 -5.68 13.26 -19.71
N ASN A 59 -6.65 13.15 -18.78
CA ASN A 59 -6.86 14.13 -17.73
C ASN A 59 -6.31 13.63 -16.38
N VAL A 60 -5.66 14.56 -15.66
CA VAL A 60 -5.20 14.33 -14.27
C VAL A 60 -6.06 15.17 -13.35
N TRP A 61 -6.74 14.52 -12.41
CA TRP A 61 -7.59 15.16 -11.43
C TRP A 61 -6.99 14.97 -10.02
N LEU A 62 -6.74 16.08 -9.33
CA LEU A 62 -6.39 16.04 -7.92
C LEU A 62 -7.65 15.72 -7.11
N LEU A 63 -7.61 14.65 -6.31
CA LEU A 63 -8.73 14.23 -5.49
C LEU A 63 -8.60 14.72 -4.05
N GLU A 64 -7.46 14.46 -3.42
CA GLU A 64 -7.28 14.70 -2.00
C GLU A 64 -5.84 15.03 -1.65
N ILE A 65 -5.67 15.86 -0.62
CA ILE A 65 -4.38 16.15 0.00
C ILE A 65 -4.46 15.78 1.47
N ASN A 66 -3.63 14.81 1.87
CA ASN A 66 -3.52 14.35 3.22
C ASN A 66 -2.22 14.88 3.84
N PRO A 67 -2.24 15.83 4.79
CA PRO A 67 -1.04 16.40 5.40
C PRO A 67 -0.44 15.45 6.46
N ARG A 68 -0.16 14.23 6.07
CA ARG A 68 0.40 13.15 6.88
C ARG A 68 1.17 12.14 6.03
N ALA A 69 2.06 11.38 6.66
CA ALA A 69 2.67 10.22 6.03
C ALA A 69 1.64 9.11 5.80
N SER A 70 1.74 8.41 4.68
CA SER A 70 0.94 7.23 4.40
C SER A 70 1.59 5.99 5.02
N GLN A 71 0.98 5.46 6.08
CA GLN A 71 1.50 4.27 6.76
C GLN A 71 1.50 3.04 5.85
N SER A 72 0.48 2.89 4.99
CA SER A 72 0.33 1.78 4.05
C SER A 72 1.44 1.71 2.99
N HIS A 73 2.10 2.83 2.70
CA HIS A 73 3.18 2.90 1.70
C HIS A 73 4.59 2.73 2.29
N ALA A 74 4.73 2.76 3.63
CA ALA A 74 6.04 2.76 4.29
C ALA A 74 6.89 1.53 3.96
N ASP A 75 6.25 0.36 3.92
CA ASP A 75 6.89 -0.92 3.61
C ASP A 75 7.30 -0.97 2.13
N LEU A 76 6.46 -0.45 1.22
CA LEU A 76 6.73 -0.41 -0.21
C LEU A 76 8.00 0.39 -0.53
N PHE A 77 8.12 1.58 0.07
CA PHE A 77 9.33 2.41 -0.09
C PHE A 77 10.55 1.74 0.50
N HIS A 78 10.42 1.10 1.67
CA HIS A 78 11.54 0.35 2.26
C HIS A 78 12.01 -0.79 1.35
N LYS A 79 11.09 -1.57 0.79
CA LYS A 79 11.42 -2.68 -0.12
C LYS A 79 12.15 -2.23 -1.39
N VAL A 80 11.76 -1.08 -1.96
CA VAL A 80 12.31 -0.58 -3.23
C VAL A 80 13.51 0.35 -3.05
N HIS A 81 13.52 1.15 -1.98
CA HIS A 81 14.56 2.16 -1.74
C HIS A 81 15.53 1.81 -0.60
N GLY A 82 15.27 0.74 0.15
CA GLY A 82 16.02 0.42 1.36
C GLY A 82 15.73 1.35 2.55
N VAL A 83 14.92 2.38 2.35
CA VAL A 83 14.60 3.42 3.33
C VAL A 83 13.09 3.67 3.34
N SER A 84 12.48 3.65 4.51
CA SER A 84 11.08 4.04 4.67
C SER A 84 10.94 5.56 4.65
N HIS A 85 9.88 6.08 4.04
CA HIS A 85 9.58 7.51 4.12
C HIS A 85 9.29 7.98 5.56
N LEU A 86 8.96 7.07 6.48
CA LEU A 86 8.83 7.40 7.91
C LEU A 86 10.16 7.83 8.53
N SER A 87 11.30 7.27 8.08
CA SER A 87 12.61 7.73 8.52
C SER A 87 12.91 9.15 8.03
N VAL A 88 12.44 9.51 6.84
CA VAL A 88 12.51 10.88 6.31
C VAL A 88 11.72 11.84 7.21
N VAL A 89 10.54 11.44 7.67
CA VAL A 89 9.75 12.24 8.64
C VAL A 89 10.50 12.46 9.94
N VAL A 90 11.15 11.41 10.47
CA VAL A 90 11.97 11.52 11.69
C VAL A 90 13.17 12.45 11.48
N ASP A 91 13.83 12.39 10.32
CA ASP A 91 14.93 13.31 10.00
C ASP A 91 14.46 14.76 9.96
N LEU A 92 13.35 15.05 9.28
CA LEU A 92 12.74 16.38 9.21
C LEU A 92 12.37 16.89 10.62
N ALA A 93 11.70 16.08 11.42
CA ALA A 93 11.31 16.44 12.78
C ALA A 93 12.51 16.68 13.71
N SER A 94 13.66 16.08 13.40
CA SER A 94 14.91 16.25 14.14
C SER A 94 15.81 17.37 13.58
N GLY A 95 15.31 18.16 12.60
CA GLY A 95 16.08 19.20 11.94
C GLY A 95 17.20 18.69 11.02
N ARG A 96 17.21 17.39 10.72
CA ARG A 96 18.21 16.80 9.82
C ARG A 96 17.74 16.87 8.36
N LYS A 97 18.69 17.09 7.45
CA LYS A 97 18.40 16.99 6.02
C LYS A 97 18.20 15.51 5.64
N PRO A 98 17.05 15.12 5.09
CA PRO A 98 16.81 13.75 4.64
C PRO A 98 17.78 13.34 3.54
N ARG A 99 18.14 12.06 3.51
CA ARG A 99 18.91 11.49 2.40
C ARG A 99 18.02 11.39 1.16
N PRO A 100 18.53 11.66 -0.04
CA PRO A 100 17.81 11.35 -1.27
C PRO A 100 17.43 9.87 -1.31
N LEU A 101 16.25 9.57 -1.81
CA LEU A 101 15.83 8.20 -2.03
C LEU A 101 16.61 7.61 -3.21
N GLY A 102 17.45 6.62 -2.95
CA GLY A 102 18.09 5.79 -3.97
C GLY A 102 17.17 4.64 -4.41
N ARG A 103 17.71 3.69 -5.17
CA ARG A 103 17.08 2.39 -5.46
C ARG A 103 17.93 1.26 -4.82
N ASP A 104 18.18 1.40 -3.52
CA ASP A 104 19.06 0.52 -2.75
C ASP A 104 18.28 -0.59 -2.01
N GLY A 105 17.00 -0.69 -2.29
CA GLY A 105 16.13 -1.74 -1.74
C GLY A 105 16.37 -3.09 -2.39
N LYS A 106 15.89 -4.13 -1.74
CA LYS A 106 16.05 -5.52 -2.18
C LYS A 106 15.24 -5.86 -3.44
N TYR A 107 14.18 -5.08 -3.73
CA TYR A 107 13.20 -5.38 -4.75
C TYR A 107 13.03 -4.23 -5.74
N ASN A 108 12.68 -4.56 -6.98
CA ASN A 108 12.38 -3.56 -8.00
C ASN A 108 10.95 -3.02 -7.90
N VAL A 109 10.05 -3.86 -7.39
CA VAL A 109 8.63 -3.56 -7.19
C VAL A 109 8.17 -4.07 -5.82
N ALA A 110 7.14 -3.43 -5.28
CA ALA A 110 6.52 -3.87 -4.04
C ALA A 110 5.02 -3.59 -4.07
N ALA A 111 4.24 -4.40 -3.35
CA ALA A 111 2.83 -4.15 -3.18
C ALA A 111 2.35 -4.43 -1.75
N HIS A 112 1.28 -3.74 -1.39
CA HIS A 112 0.45 -3.99 -0.25
C HIS A 112 -0.89 -4.52 -0.74
N PHE A 113 -1.15 -5.80 -0.51
CA PHE A 113 -2.40 -6.46 -0.86
C PHE A 113 -3.35 -6.48 0.33
N PHE A 114 -4.64 -6.32 0.03
CA PHE A 114 -5.74 -6.42 0.98
C PHE A 114 -6.47 -7.75 0.77
N THR A 115 -6.34 -8.68 1.71
CA THR A 115 -7.17 -9.89 1.71
C THR A 115 -8.53 -9.54 2.30
N ARG A 116 -9.61 -9.72 1.55
CA ARG A 116 -10.95 -9.24 1.90
C ARG A 116 -12.01 -10.34 1.84
N ALA A 117 -13.04 -10.20 2.68
CA ALA A 117 -14.33 -10.85 2.52
C ALA A 117 -15.35 -9.81 2.02
N PHE A 118 -16.28 -10.22 1.17
CA PHE A 118 -17.32 -9.35 0.61
C PHE A 118 -18.70 -9.62 1.23
N GLU A 119 -18.84 -10.73 1.94
CA GLU A 119 -20.05 -11.07 2.65
C GLU A 119 -19.87 -10.91 4.16
N PRO A 120 -20.91 -10.44 4.88
CA PRO A 120 -20.87 -10.38 6.33
C PRO A 120 -20.84 -11.79 6.91
N GLY A 121 -20.18 -11.94 8.06
CA GLY A 121 -20.05 -13.25 8.70
C GLY A 121 -19.36 -13.16 10.04
N ARG A 122 -19.19 -14.32 10.68
CA ARG A 122 -18.43 -14.46 11.91
C ARG A 122 -17.17 -15.25 11.62
N VAL A 123 -16.02 -14.71 11.98
CA VAL A 123 -14.72 -15.36 11.78
C VAL A 123 -14.63 -16.61 12.66
N SER A 124 -14.63 -17.78 12.05
CA SER A 124 -14.52 -19.07 12.75
C SER A 124 -13.07 -19.54 12.90
N PHE A 125 -12.22 -19.13 11.95
CA PHE A 125 -10.81 -19.50 11.92
C PHE A 125 -9.93 -18.35 11.42
N VAL A 126 -8.74 -18.21 12.05
CA VAL A 126 -7.65 -17.34 11.60
C VAL A 126 -6.35 -18.13 11.56
N PRO A 127 -5.44 -17.86 10.60
CA PRO A 127 -4.15 -18.53 10.52
C PRO A 127 -3.34 -18.31 11.80
N LYS A 128 -2.73 -19.39 12.31
CA LYS A 128 -1.83 -19.32 13.47
C LYS A 128 -0.51 -18.64 13.11
N ARG A 129 0.15 -18.07 14.11
CA ARG A 129 1.41 -17.34 13.94
C ARG A 129 2.52 -18.18 13.27
N ASP A 130 2.63 -19.44 13.62
CA ASP A 130 3.62 -20.34 13.03
C ASP A 130 3.39 -20.57 11.51
N VAL A 131 2.12 -20.58 11.08
CA VAL A 131 1.75 -20.64 9.66
C VAL A 131 2.17 -19.35 8.96
N LEU A 132 1.83 -18.18 9.54
CA LEU A 132 2.21 -16.87 9.00
C LEU A 132 3.73 -16.72 8.89
N ASP A 133 4.47 -17.12 9.92
CA ASP A 133 5.93 -17.06 9.95
C ASP A 133 6.56 -18.00 8.89
N ARG A 134 5.93 -19.15 8.61
CA ARG A 134 6.36 -20.09 7.56
C ARG A 134 6.15 -19.49 6.18
N ILE A 135 4.99 -18.90 5.92
CA ILE A 135 4.68 -18.22 4.66
C ILE A 135 5.66 -17.07 4.43
N SER A 136 5.85 -16.21 5.43
CA SER A 136 6.76 -15.06 5.36
C SER A 136 8.18 -15.46 5.03
N ARG A 137 8.69 -16.52 5.66
CA ARG A 137 10.04 -17.05 5.36
C ARG A 137 10.15 -17.64 3.97
N ARG A 138 9.13 -18.36 3.50
CA ARG A 138 9.12 -18.99 2.18
C ARG A 138 9.13 -17.95 1.05
N GLN A 139 8.40 -16.87 1.23
CA GLN A 139 8.26 -15.81 0.22
C GLN A 139 9.26 -14.65 0.39
N GLY A 140 10.22 -14.79 1.28
CA GLY A 140 11.31 -13.84 1.52
C GLY A 140 10.81 -12.43 1.83
N ASP A 141 10.99 -11.97 3.06
CA ASP A 141 10.66 -10.61 3.50
C ASP A 141 9.19 -10.17 3.26
N THR A 142 8.29 -11.15 3.18
CA THR A 142 6.84 -10.92 3.15
C THR A 142 6.34 -10.65 4.55
N ARG A 143 5.62 -9.54 4.74
CA ARG A 143 4.97 -9.21 6.01
C ARG A 143 3.48 -9.45 5.88
N ILE A 144 2.91 -10.22 6.81
CA ILE A 144 1.48 -10.50 6.89
C ILE A 144 0.96 -9.97 8.22
N GLN A 145 -0.09 -9.16 8.15
CA GLN A 145 -0.78 -8.61 9.31
C GLN A 145 -2.25 -9.04 9.26
N VAL A 146 -2.65 -9.93 10.14
CA VAL A 146 -4.05 -10.34 10.28
C VAL A 146 -4.81 -9.24 11.01
N MET A 147 -5.96 -8.85 10.48
CA MET A 147 -6.78 -7.72 10.93
C MET A 147 -7.98 -8.16 11.77
N VAL A 148 -8.27 -9.45 11.81
CA VAL A 148 -9.42 -10.05 12.49
C VAL A 148 -8.99 -11.10 13.51
N GLN A 149 -9.88 -11.44 14.42
CA GLN A 149 -9.68 -12.50 15.40
C GLN A 149 -10.82 -13.53 15.31
N LYS A 150 -10.55 -14.76 15.76
CA LYS A 150 -11.60 -15.76 15.87
C LYS A 150 -12.74 -15.27 16.78
N GLY A 151 -13.95 -15.33 16.27
CA GLY A 151 -15.17 -14.89 16.96
C GLY A 151 -15.62 -13.49 16.58
N ASP A 152 -14.81 -12.72 15.84
CA ASP A 152 -15.22 -11.40 15.35
C ASP A 152 -16.43 -11.51 14.43
N ASP A 153 -17.33 -10.56 14.59
CA ASP A 153 -18.45 -10.31 13.69
C ASP A 153 -18.02 -9.21 12.73
N LEU A 154 -17.80 -9.57 11.47
CA LEU A 154 -17.27 -8.64 10.45
C LEU A 154 -18.10 -7.37 10.32
N SER A 155 -19.42 -7.46 10.48
CA SER A 155 -20.34 -6.32 10.40
C SER A 155 -20.15 -5.30 11.53
N LYS A 156 -19.49 -5.68 12.62
CA LYS A 156 -19.28 -4.85 13.81
C LYS A 156 -17.87 -4.30 13.94
N LEU A 157 -16.98 -4.67 13.01
CA LEU A 157 -15.61 -4.16 13.01
C LEU A 157 -15.59 -2.68 12.63
N GLY A 158 -14.88 -1.88 13.40
CA GLY A 158 -14.55 -0.50 13.05
C GLY A 158 -13.50 -0.46 11.94
N ASN A 159 -13.43 0.66 11.24
CA ASN A 159 -12.42 0.93 10.20
C ASN A 159 -12.47 0.00 8.99
N GLN A 160 -13.63 -0.54 8.66
CA GLN A 160 -13.90 -1.26 7.42
C GLN A 160 -14.42 -0.29 6.35
N ASP A 161 -14.22 -0.62 5.07
CA ASP A 161 -14.92 0.12 4.02
C ASP A 161 -16.40 -0.31 3.93
N SER A 162 -17.20 0.43 3.15
CA SER A 162 -18.64 0.18 3.05
C SER A 162 -18.98 -1.04 2.19
N TYR A 163 -17.99 -1.67 1.56
CA TYR A 163 -18.20 -2.68 0.50
C TYR A 163 -17.56 -4.02 0.82
N SER A 164 -16.65 -4.07 1.79
CA SER A 164 -15.90 -5.29 2.10
C SER A 164 -15.28 -5.24 3.49
N PHE A 165 -14.82 -6.40 3.96
CA PHE A 165 -14.19 -6.59 5.27
C PHE A 165 -12.74 -7.02 5.09
N GLU A 166 -11.81 -6.26 5.64
CA GLU A 166 -10.39 -6.52 5.57
C GLU A 166 -9.98 -7.61 6.57
N LEU A 167 -9.51 -8.74 6.07
CA LEU A 167 -9.09 -9.88 6.87
C LEU A 167 -7.59 -9.85 7.17
N ALA A 168 -6.78 -9.47 6.18
CA ALA A 168 -5.34 -9.35 6.33
C ALA A 168 -4.73 -8.35 5.35
N ASN A 169 -3.61 -7.78 5.77
CA ASN A 169 -2.70 -6.98 4.95
C ASN A 169 -1.44 -7.78 4.64
N VAL A 170 -1.07 -7.86 3.36
CA VAL A 170 0.11 -8.60 2.90
C VAL A 170 1.03 -7.67 2.13
N TYR A 171 2.27 -7.52 2.62
CA TYR A 171 3.29 -6.66 2.02
C TYR A 171 4.36 -7.52 1.35
N ILE A 172 4.47 -7.45 0.04
CA ILE A 172 5.37 -8.29 -0.76
C ILE A 172 6.30 -7.42 -1.61
N GLY A 173 7.55 -7.87 -1.77
CA GLY A 173 8.48 -7.33 -2.74
C GLY A 173 8.79 -8.34 -3.84
N GLY A 174 8.90 -7.87 -5.09
CA GLY A 174 9.17 -8.68 -6.26
C GLY A 174 10.31 -8.13 -7.13
N ARG A 175 10.86 -8.99 -7.99
CA ARG A 175 11.79 -8.59 -9.06
C ARG A 175 11.06 -7.78 -10.14
N ASP A 176 9.83 -8.18 -10.42
CA ASP A 176 8.90 -7.58 -11.36
C ASP A 176 7.46 -7.87 -10.91
N ARG A 177 6.47 -7.38 -11.64
CA ARG A 177 5.04 -7.56 -11.28
C ARG A 177 4.56 -8.99 -11.41
N ILE A 178 5.12 -9.79 -12.31
CA ILE A 178 4.76 -11.21 -12.45
C ILE A 178 5.21 -11.95 -11.19
N ASP A 179 6.49 -11.81 -10.80
CA ASP A 179 7.05 -12.40 -9.57
C ASP A 179 6.26 -11.93 -8.32
N LEU A 180 5.80 -10.67 -8.31
CA LEU A 180 5.00 -10.11 -7.21
C LEU A 180 3.64 -10.80 -7.07
N LEU A 181 2.92 -10.99 -8.18
CA LEU A 181 1.60 -11.63 -8.21
C LEU A 181 1.72 -13.13 -7.92
N ASP A 182 2.68 -13.83 -8.53
CA ASP A 182 2.95 -15.25 -8.25
C ASP A 182 3.23 -15.51 -6.77
N LYS A 183 3.97 -14.60 -6.11
CA LYS A 183 4.21 -14.68 -4.67
C LYS A 183 2.94 -14.46 -3.86
N TYR A 184 2.08 -13.53 -4.28
CA TYR A 184 0.82 -13.28 -3.60
C TYR A 184 -0.10 -14.48 -3.69
N ASP A 185 -0.23 -15.11 -4.86
CA ASP A 185 -1.02 -16.34 -5.05
C ASP A 185 -0.52 -17.46 -4.11
N GLN A 186 0.80 -17.65 -4.02
CA GLN A 186 1.38 -18.61 -3.08
C GLN A 186 1.16 -18.24 -1.60
N VAL A 187 1.01 -16.98 -1.27
CA VAL A 187 0.61 -16.55 0.07
C VAL A 187 -0.84 -16.93 0.34
N LEU A 188 -1.75 -16.67 -0.62
CA LEU A 188 -3.17 -16.99 -0.49
C LEU A 188 -3.43 -18.48 -0.31
N ASP A 189 -2.66 -19.36 -0.99
CA ASP A 189 -2.74 -20.81 -0.80
C ASP A 189 -2.54 -21.25 0.66
N GLY A 190 -1.74 -20.51 1.41
CA GLY A 190 -1.47 -20.78 2.81
C GLY A 190 -2.24 -19.90 3.81
N LEU A 191 -2.87 -18.83 3.34
CA LEU A 191 -3.55 -17.82 4.15
C LEU A 191 -5.07 -18.07 4.13
N GLN A 192 -5.51 -19.07 4.88
CA GLN A 192 -6.93 -19.43 4.95
C GLN A 192 -7.62 -18.74 6.10
N PHE A 193 -8.79 -18.20 5.83
CA PHE A 193 -9.78 -17.68 6.79
C PHE A 193 -11.09 -18.43 6.62
N ASP A 194 -11.86 -18.59 7.71
CA ASP A 194 -13.19 -19.19 7.71
C ASP A 194 -14.07 -18.50 8.76
#